data_00a60d0f7547ab1210092ff448223917
#
_entry.id   00a60d0f7547ab1210092ff448223917
#
_cell.length_a   1.000
_cell.length_b   1.000
_cell.length_c   1.000
_cell.angle_alpha   90.00
_cell.angle_beta   90.00
_cell.angle_gamma   90.00
#
_symmetry.space_group_name_H-M   'P 1'
#
loop_
_entity.id
_entity.type
_entity.pdbx_description
1 polymer ?
#
loop_
_entity_poly.entity_id
_entity_poly.type
_entity_poly.pdbx_seq_one_letter_code
_entity_poly.pdbx_strand_id
1 'polypeptide(L)'
;WVFDSQINLKGGYSEVTSRGVSKWINSERKQGDSDYMRIIAATIDGRLIALESATGKHVASFGKGGIIDLKEGVGEIQVTSPPAVINDIIVVGSTMGDNWRFDYPPGVVRAYDTRTGNLKWSWDPIPRKSTDYGFNTWIGEKVQKTGAANAWAPISADPANDLLFISTSCPSPDYYGGERKGYNVYANSIVAITASTGKVAWHFQTVHHDIWDYDIAAQPLL
;
A
#
# COMPACT_ATOMS: atom_id res chain seq x y z
N TRP A 1 -23.63 -3.30 14.64
CA TRP A 1 -22.55 -2.67 15.44
C TRP A 1 -21.91 -1.49 14.69
N VAL A 2 -21.26 -0.63 15.42
CA VAL A 2 -20.44 0.48 14.91
C VAL A 2 -19.06 0.34 15.54
N PHE A 3 -18.00 0.52 14.74
CA PHE A 3 -16.62 0.54 15.21
C PHE A 3 -16.06 1.97 15.08
N ASP A 4 -15.61 2.53 16.19
CA ASP A 4 -14.88 3.80 16.21
C ASP A 4 -13.38 3.51 16.23
N SER A 5 -12.69 3.87 15.16
CA SER A 5 -11.24 3.70 15.03
C SER A 5 -10.43 4.66 15.89
N GLN A 6 -11.08 5.61 16.56
CA GLN A 6 -10.46 6.60 17.47
C GLN A 6 -9.30 7.38 16.81
N ILE A 7 -9.54 7.85 15.59
CA ILE A 7 -8.56 8.66 14.86
C ILE A 7 -8.46 10.04 15.53
N ASN A 8 -7.23 10.51 15.74
CA ASN A 8 -6.99 11.87 16.19
C ASN A 8 -7.32 12.85 15.06
N LEU A 9 -8.49 13.44 15.06
CA LEU A 9 -8.93 14.39 14.03
C LEU A 9 -8.09 15.68 13.95
N LYS A 10 -7.21 15.93 14.91
CA LYS A 10 -6.25 17.05 14.90
C LYS A 10 -4.88 16.62 14.35
N GLY A 11 -4.73 15.41 13.87
CA GLY A 11 -3.52 14.94 13.17
C GLY A 11 -3.28 15.74 11.89
N GLY A 12 -2.03 15.96 11.54
CA GLY A 12 -1.65 16.62 10.27
C GLY A 12 -1.73 15.65 9.08
N TYR A 13 -2.94 15.29 8.68
CA TYR A 13 -3.14 14.42 7.52
C TYR A 13 -3.16 15.22 6.23
N SER A 14 -2.63 14.65 5.15
CA SER A 14 -2.67 15.25 3.81
C SER A 14 -4.10 15.33 3.28
N GLU A 15 -4.85 14.24 3.44
CA GLU A 15 -6.27 14.16 3.07
C GLU A 15 -7.05 13.40 4.13
N VAL A 16 -8.19 13.91 4.55
CA VAL A 16 -9.10 13.21 5.48
C VAL A 16 -10.12 12.43 4.67
N THR A 17 -9.71 11.29 4.15
CA THR A 17 -10.58 10.43 3.35
C THR A 17 -10.40 8.95 3.70
N SER A 18 -11.44 8.16 3.46
CA SER A 18 -11.41 6.70 3.47
C SER A 18 -12.27 6.19 2.32
N ARG A 19 -11.70 5.35 1.47
CA ARG A 19 -12.37 4.82 0.28
C ARG A 19 -13.03 3.46 0.54
N GLY A 20 -12.98 2.96 1.77
CA GLY A 20 -13.68 1.76 2.16
C GLY A 20 -12.88 0.78 3.01
N VAL A 21 -13.45 -0.41 3.15
CA VAL A 21 -12.89 -1.55 3.88
C VAL A 21 -12.97 -2.79 3.01
N SER A 22 -12.24 -3.83 3.38
CA SER A 22 -12.28 -5.11 2.69
C SER A 22 -12.75 -6.24 3.61
N LYS A 23 -13.18 -7.35 3.02
CA LYS A 23 -13.54 -8.55 3.75
C LYS A 23 -12.58 -9.68 3.41
N TRP A 24 -12.34 -10.54 4.39
CA TRP A 24 -11.72 -11.85 4.20
C TRP A 24 -12.63 -12.93 4.76
N ILE A 25 -12.76 -14.05 4.04
CA ILE A 25 -13.51 -15.21 4.48
C ILE A 25 -12.55 -16.35 4.78
N ASN A 26 -12.61 -16.86 6.00
CA ASN A 26 -11.81 -17.99 6.42
C ASN A 26 -12.41 -19.29 5.87
N SER A 27 -11.77 -19.87 4.84
CA SER A 27 -12.21 -21.11 4.20
C SER A 27 -12.18 -22.34 5.12
N GLU A 28 -11.48 -22.26 6.25
CA GLU A 28 -11.40 -23.32 7.26
C GLU A 28 -12.55 -23.29 8.29
N ARG A 29 -13.43 -22.29 8.17
CA ARG A 29 -14.57 -22.07 9.07
C ARG A 29 -15.89 -22.16 8.31
N LYS A 30 -16.96 -22.47 9.01
CA LYS A 30 -18.31 -22.45 8.46
C LYS A 30 -19.00 -21.12 8.76
N GLN A 31 -19.93 -20.74 7.92
CA GLN A 31 -20.76 -19.56 8.19
C GLN A 31 -21.47 -19.71 9.53
N GLY A 32 -21.31 -18.69 10.39
CA GLY A 32 -21.82 -18.70 11.76
C GLY A 32 -20.76 -19.00 12.82
N ASP A 33 -19.61 -19.56 12.46
CA ASP A 33 -18.50 -19.75 13.37
C ASP A 33 -17.86 -18.39 13.71
N SER A 34 -17.29 -18.30 14.90
CA SER A 34 -16.38 -17.19 15.22
C SER A 34 -15.20 -17.20 14.27
N ASP A 35 -14.76 -16.02 13.83
CA ASP A 35 -13.66 -15.85 12.89
C ASP A 35 -13.92 -16.42 11.48
N TYR A 36 -15.20 -16.64 11.10
CA TYR A 36 -15.57 -16.99 9.73
C TYR A 36 -15.28 -15.87 8.75
N MET A 37 -15.60 -14.64 9.10
CA MET A 37 -15.38 -13.48 8.24
C MET A 37 -14.77 -12.32 9.05
N ARG A 38 -13.75 -11.71 8.49
CA ARG A 38 -13.11 -10.51 9.02
C ARG A 38 -13.40 -9.30 8.15
N ILE A 39 -13.58 -8.15 8.77
CA ILE A 39 -13.53 -6.84 8.12
C ILE A 39 -12.11 -6.30 8.32
N ILE A 40 -11.47 -5.92 7.23
CA ILE A 40 -10.13 -5.39 7.23
C ILE A 40 -10.20 -3.91 6.86
N ALA A 41 -9.73 -3.06 7.77
CA ALA A 41 -9.72 -1.61 7.59
C ALA A 41 -8.29 -1.09 7.70
N ALA A 42 -7.91 -0.21 6.78
CA ALA A 42 -6.71 0.60 6.93
C ALA A 42 -7.13 2.03 7.26
N THR A 43 -6.38 2.69 8.13
CA THR A 43 -6.75 3.99 8.67
C THR A 43 -5.76 5.06 8.27
N ILE A 44 -6.24 6.31 8.25
CA ILE A 44 -5.43 7.46 7.86
C ILE A 44 -4.25 7.72 8.80
N ASP A 45 -4.31 7.24 10.03
CA ASP A 45 -3.20 7.32 11.00
C ASP A 45 -2.21 6.13 10.90
N GLY A 46 -2.28 5.36 9.80
CA GLY A 46 -1.31 4.32 9.47
C GLY A 46 -1.49 3.02 10.24
N ARG A 47 -2.72 2.63 10.58
CA ARG A 47 -3.01 1.32 11.20
C ARG A 47 -3.75 0.39 10.23
N LEU A 48 -3.46 -0.89 10.30
CA LEU A 48 -4.24 -1.96 9.68
C LEU A 48 -4.97 -2.72 10.78
N ILE A 49 -6.30 -2.79 10.68
CA ILE A 49 -7.19 -3.29 11.73
C ILE A 49 -7.99 -4.47 11.19
N ALA A 50 -8.05 -5.56 11.94
CA ALA A 50 -8.91 -6.70 11.66
C ALA A 50 -10.03 -6.81 12.71
N LEU A 51 -11.28 -6.84 12.25
CA LEU A 51 -12.47 -6.96 13.09
C LEU A 51 -13.26 -8.21 12.75
N GLU A 52 -13.84 -8.85 13.75
CA GLU A 52 -14.83 -9.89 13.57
C GLU A 52 -16.09 -9.29 12.95
N SER A 53 -16.53 -9.81 11.82
CA SER A 53 -17.67 -9.26 11.08
C SER A 53 -18.99 -9.34 11.86
N ALA A 54 -19.15 -10.35 12.72
CA ALA A 54 -20.37 -10.55 13.50
C ALA A 54 -20.48 -9.57 14.67
N THR A 55 -19.39 -9.17 15.28
CA THR A 55 -19.37 -8.43 16.56
C THR A 55 -18.75 -7.06 16.49
N GLY A 56 -17.93 -6.76 15.49
CA GLY A 56 -17.12 -5.55 15.39
C GLY A 56 -15.94 -5.52 16.38
N LYS A 57 -15.67 -6.61 17.08
CA LYS A 57 -14.53 -6.69 18.00
C LYS A 57 -13.23 -6.94 17.24
N HIS A 58 -12.13 -6.49 17.81
CA HIS A 58 -10.81 -6.76 17.28
C HIS A 58 -10.53 -8.27 17.25
N VAL A 59 -9.94 -8.75 16.15
CA VAL A 59 -9.45 -10.13 16.05
C VAL A 59 -8.13 -10.23 16.80
N ALA A 60 -8.15 -10.72 18.03
CA ALA A 60 -6.99 -10.70 18.95
C ALA A 60 -5.76 -11.44 18.40
N SER A 61 -5.94 -12.44 17.53
CA SER A 61 -4.86 -13.20 16.88
C SER A 61 -4.16 -12.44 15.74
N PHE A 62 -4.68 -11.29 15.30
CA PHE A 62 -4.13 -10.50 14.22
C PHE A 62 -3.22 -9.39 14.77
N GLY A 63 -1.94 -9.41 14.40
CA GLY A 63 -0.96 -8.42 14.84
C GLY A 63 -0.89 -8.30 16.38
N LYS A 64 -0.93 -7.09 16.88
CA LYS A 64 -1.00 -6.81 18.33
C LYS A 64 -2.45 -6.52 18.71
N GLY A 65 -3.20 -7.55 19.10
CA GLY A 65 -4.59 -7.40 19.56
C GLY A 65 -5.56 -6.88 18.48
N GLY A 66 -5.39 -7.31 17.23
CA GLY A 66 -6.22 -6.92 16.10
C GLY A 66 -5.70 -5.75 15.27
N ILE A 67 -4.49 -5.26 15.58
CA ILE A 67 -3.92 -4.04 14.97
C ILE A 67 -2.46 -4.28 14.55
N ILE A 68 -2.10 -3.73 13.40
CA ILE A 68 -0.72 -3.59 12.92
C ILE A 68 -0.44 -2.09 12.74
N ASP A 69 0.67 -1.60 13.30
CA ASP A 69 1.20 -0.27 12.99
C ASP A 69 1.94 -0.31 11.66
N LEU A 70 1.37 0.33 10.65
CA LEU A 70 1.95 0.38 9.31
C LEU A 70 3.12 1.36 9.20
N LYS A 71 3.37 2.18 10.20
CA LYS A 71 4.50 3.13 10.23
C LYS A 71 5.78 2.43 10.67
N GLU A 72 5.67 1.30 11.35
CA GLU A 72 6.84 0.56 11.83
C GLU A 72 7.77 0.18 10.68
N GLY A 73 9.04 0.58 10.78
CA GLY A 73 10.08 0.33 9.79
C GLY A 73 9.98 1.12 8.47
N VAL A 74 9.00 2.02 8.33
CA VAL A 74 8.78 2.83 7.12
C VAL A 74 8.85 4.33 7.41
N GLY A 75 8.20 4.78 8.49
CA GLY A 75 8.04 6.19 8.82
C GLY A 75 6.59 6.65 8.74
N GLU A 76 6.37 7.95 8.79
CA GLU A 76 5.02 8.52 8.79
C GLU A 76 4.34 8.33 7.44
N ILE A 77 3.37 7.44 7.42
CA ILE A 77 2.50 7.15 6.27
C ILE A 77 1.03 7.20 6.68
N GLN A 78 0.18 7.39 5.72
CA GLN A 78 -1.27 7.38 5.84
C GLN A 78 -1.84 6.29 4.91
N VAL A 79 -3.08 5.86 5.14
CA VAL A 79 -3.77 4.97 4.21
C VAL A 79 -5.18 5.48 3.98
N THR A 80 -5.51 5.72 2.72
CA THR A 80 -6.80 6.29 2.30
C THR A 80 -7.65 5.32 1.49
N SER A 81 -7.05 4.24 0.97
CA SER A 81 -7.73 3.22 0.17
C SER A 81 -7.95 1.93 0.96
N PRO A 82 -9.00 1.16 0.62
CA PRO A 82 -9.21 -0.14 1.24
C PRO A 82 -8.03 -1.07 0.95
N PRO A 83 -7.61 -1.90 1.91
CA PRO A 83 -6.65 -2.97 1.64
C PRO A 83 -7.18 -3.91 0.54
N ALA A 84 -6.34 -4.37 -0.36
CA ALA A 84 -6.73 -5.48 -1.25
C ALA A 84 -6.62 -6.80 -0.49
N VAL A 85 -7.56 -7.70 -0.74
CA VAL A 85 -7.53 -9.07 -0.19
C VAL A 85 -7.51 -10.05 -1.36
N ILE A 86 -6.50 -10.90 -1.37
CA ILE A 86 -6.34 -11.97 -2.35
C ILE A 86 -5.97 -13.26 -1.62
N ASN A 87 -6.82 -14.28 -1.73
CA ASN A 87 -6.66 -15.51 -0.97
C ASN A 87 -6.48 -15.21 0.54
N ASP A 88 -5.37 -15.66 1.13
CA ASP A 88 -5.03 -15.43 2.54
C ASP A 88 -4.01 -14.29 2.73
N ILE A 89 -4.03 -13.30 1.84
CA ILE A 89 -3.09 -12.18 1.85
C ILE A 89 -3.87 -10.85 1.85
N ILE A 90 -3.49 -9.95 2.76
CA ILE A 90 -3.91 -8.55 2.78
C ILE A 90 -2.78 -7.71 2.20
N VAL A 91 -3.09 -6.86 1.22
CA VAL A 91 -2.11 -5.97 0.59
C VAL A 91 -2.49 -4.53 0.80
N VAL A 92 -1.53 -3.72 1.23
CA VAL A 92 -1.73 -2.31 1.60
C VAL A 92 -0.67 -1.47 0.92
N GLY A 93 -1.09 -0.41 0.25
CA GLY A 93 -0.25 0.70 -0.16
C GLY A 93 -0.21 1.80 0.90
N SER A 94 0.20 2.99 0.51
CA SER A 94 0.28 4.14 1.41
C SER A 94 -0.03 5.45 0.70
N THR A 95 -0.41 6.44 1.49
CA THR A 95 -0.54 7.84 1.10
C THR A 95 0.41 8.65 1.96
N MET A 96 0.96 9.72 1.42
CA MET A 96 1.80 10.65 2.14
C MET A 96 1.56 12.07 1.62
N GLY A 97 2.03 13.07 2.34
CA GLY A 97 1.88 14.47 1.92
C GLY A 97 2.72 14.78 0.69
N ASP A 98 2.29 15.76 -0.10
CA ASP A 98 2.90 16.11 -1.37
C ASP A 98 3.78 17.35 -1.25
N ASN A 99 4.82 17.46 -2.07
CA ASN A 99 5.62 18.65 -2.36
C ASN A 99 6.34 19.34 -1.19
N TRP A 100 6.42 18.75 0.00
CA TRP A 100 7.04 19.40 1.16
C TRP A 100 8.54 19.11 1.27
N ARG A 101 8.96 17.94 0.78
CA ARG A 101 10.35 17.48 0.85
C ARG A 101 10.60 16.37 -0.19
N PHE A 102 11.85 16.12 -0.53
CA PHE A 102 12.19 15.01 -1.45
C PHE A 102 12.38 13.67 -0.72
N ASP A 103 12.78 13.70 0.55
CA ASP A 103 13.11 12.55 1.38
C ASP A 103 11.89 12.05 2.18
N TYR A 104 10.75 11.90 1.51
CA TYR A 104 9.59 11.25 2.09
C TYR A 104 9.87 9.77 2.44
N PRO A 105 9.09 9.16 3.33
CA PRO A 105 9.13 7.73 3.51
C PRO A 105 9.03 6.97 2.17
N PRO A 106 9.62 5.77 2.06
CA PRO A 106 9.47 4.95 0.88
C PRO A 106 8.01 4.56 0.68
N GLY A 107 7.52 4.61 -0.57
CA GLY A 107 6.15 4.29 -0.94
C GLY A 107 5.84 2.81 -0.98
N VAL A 108 6.32 2.05 -0.01
CA VAL A 108 6.25 0.59 0.00
C VAL A 108 4.82 0.05 -0.03
N VAL A 109 4.63 -0.99 -0.84
CA VAL A 109 3.45 -1.85 -0.80
C VAL A 109 3.81 -3.07 0.02
N ARG A 110 2.96 -3.44 0.99
CA ARG A 110 3.22 -4.55 1.91
C ARG A 110 2.08 -5.54 1.94
N ALA A 111 2.44 -6.80 2.06
CA ALA A 111 1.50 -7.89 2.20
C ALA A 111 1.61 -8.55 3.57
N TYR A 112 0.45 -8.87 4.13
CA TYR A 112 0.32 -9.48 5.44
C TYR A 112 -0.54 -10.74 5.35
N ASP A 113 -0.22 -11.70 6.19
CA ASP A 113 -1.07 -12.90 6.38
C ASP A 113 -2.41 -12.50 7.00
N THR A 114 -3.52 -12.96 6.41
CA THR A 114 -4.88 -12.57 6.87
C THR A 114 -5.23 -13.11 8.26
N ARG A 115 -4.61 -14.22 8.70
CA ARG A 115 -4.91 -14.85 9.99
C ARG A 115 -4.10 -14.24 11.12
N THR A 116 -2.81 -14.04 10.88
CA THR A 116 -1.84 -13.65 11.91
C THR A 116 -1.43 -12.20 11.87
N GLY A 117 -1.54 -11.54 10.72
CA GLY A 117 -0.99 -10.21 10.50
C GLY A 117 0.54 -10.18 10.31
N ASN A 118 1.19 -11.33 10.17
CA ASN A 118 2.62 -11.37 9.91
C ASN A 118 2.94 -10.82 8.52
N LEU A 119 3.98 -10.00 8.41
CA LEU A 119 4.48 -9.49 7.14
C LEU A 119 4.96 -10.65 6.27
N LYS A 120 4.44 -10.77 5.04
CA LYS A 120 4.84 -11.77 4.05
C LYS A 120 5.91 -11.23 3.11
N TRP A 121 5.70 -10.04 2.59
CA TRP A 121 6.65 -9.34 1.71
C TRP A 121 6.42 -7.82 1.75
N SER A 122 7.45 -7.10 1.30
CA SER A 122 7.42 -5.66 1.07
C SER A 122 8.08 -5.37 -0.27
N TRP A 123 7.47 -4.50 -1.06
CA TRP A 123 8.01 -4.04 -2.33
C TRP A 123 8.10 -2.51 -2.33
N ASP A 124 9.28 -1.97 -2.63
CA ASP A 124 9.51 -0.53 -2.81
C ASP A 124 9.45 -0.21 -4.30
N PRO A 125 8.58 0.70 -4.76
CA PRO A 125 8.56 1.15 -6.15
C PRO A 125 9.87 1.79 -6.60
N ILE A 126 10.66 2.34 -5.68
CA ILE A 126 11.96 2.91 -5.98
C ILE A 126 13.04 1.84 -5.77
N PRO A 127 13.74 1.39 -6.83
CA PRO A 127 14.82 0.43 -6.70
C PRO A 127 15.95 0.96 -5.82
N ARG A 128 16.31 0.22 -4.76
CA ARG A 128 17.29 0.69 -3.76
C ARG A 128 18.67 0.05 -3.93
N LYS A 129 18.76 -1.08 -4.62
CA LYS A 129 20.00 -1.82 -4.81
C LYS A 129 20.39 -1.81 -6.28
N SER A 130 21.67 -1.78 -6.58
CA SER A 130 22.17 -1.84 -7.96
C SER A 130 21.77 -3.13 -8.71
N THR A 131 21.36 -4.16 -7.99
CA THR A 131 20.82 -5.41 -8.53
C THR A 131 19.33 -5.36 -8.85
N ASP A 132 18.62 -4.34 -8.37
CA ASP A 132 17.18 -4.22 -8.60
C ASP A 132 16.91 -3.76 -10.04
N TYR A 133 15.88 -4.33 -10.64
CA TYR A 133 15.46 -3.91 -11.98
C TYR A 133 15.09 -2.42 -11.98
N GLY A 134 15.57 -1.69 -12.97
CA GLY A 134 15.28 -0.26 -13.12
C GLY A 134 16.16 0.67 -12.27
N PHE A 135 17.08 0.15 -11.45
CA PHE A 135 17.97 0.98 -10.61
C PHE A 135 18.73 2.05 -11.41
N ASN A 136 19.22 1.71 -12.58
CA ASN A 136 19.97 2.61 -13.46
C ASN A 136 19.10 3.69 -14.13
N THR A 137 17.80 3.63 -13.96
CA THR A 137 16.86 4.67 -14.43
C THR A 137 16.60 5.76 -13.41
N TRP A 138 17.17 5.63 -12.22
CA TRP A 138 17.14 6.57 -11.13
C TRP A 138 18.52 7.18 -10.93
N ILE A 139 18.75 8.38 -11.46
CA ILE A 139 20.07 9.01 -11.55
C ILE A 139 20.13 10.27 -10.70
N GLY A 140 21.12 10.35 -9.81
CA GLY A 140 21.34 11.52 -8.95
C GLY A 140 22.09 11.14 -7.68
N GLU A 141 22.82 12.07 -7.10
CA GLU A 141 23.59 11.84 -5.87
C GLU A 141 22.68 11.50 -4.67
N LYS A 142 21.49 12.09 -4.63
CA LYS A 142 20.55 11.93 -3.53
C LYS A 142 19.39 11.00 -3.86
N VAL A 143 19.37 10.38 -5.03
CA VAL A 143 18.24 9.60 -5.53
C VAL A 143 17.81 8.48 -4.57
N GLN A 144 18.74 7.91 -3.81
CA GLN A 144 18.42 6.88 -2.81
C GLN A 144 17.66 7.41 -1.58
N LYS A 145 17.57 8.74 -1.43
CA LYS A 145 16.74 9.39 -0.40
C LYS A 145 15.36 9.81 -0.91
N THR A 146 15.13 9.74 -2.22
CA THR A 146 13.81 10.00 -2.82
C THR A 146 12.80 9.04 -2.24
N GLY A 147 11.65 9.56 -1.83
CA GLY A 147 10.53 8.79 -1.33
C GLY A 147 9.31 8.88 -2.24
N ALA A 148 8.14 8.63 -1.68
CA ALA A 148 6.87 8.54 -2.39
C ALA A 148 6.87 7.45 -3.50
N ALA A 149 6.40 7.73 -4.71
CA ALA A 149 6.05 6.73 -5.72
C ALA A 149 5.07 5.67 -5.18
N ASN A 150 4.30 6.04 -4.19
CA ASN A 150 3.45 5.18 -3.37
C ASN A 150 2.17 4.75 -4.10
N ALA A 151 1.54 3.69 -3.63
CA ALA A 151 0.26 3.20 -4.12
C ALA A 151 -0.87 3.68 -3.21
N TRP A 152 -1.48 4.82 -3.52
CA TRP A 152 -2.60 5.36 -2.76
C TRP A 152 -3.96 5.05 -3.38
N ALA A 153 -4.01 4.74 -4.68
CA ALA A 153 -5.23 4.29 -5.35
C ALA A 153 -5.63 2.88 -4.90
N PRO A 154 -6.91 2.50 -5.03
CA PRO A 154 -7.33 1.13 -4.75
C PRO A 154 -6.61 0.11 -5.65
N ILE A 155 -6.22 -1.01 -5.06
CA ILE A 155 -5.51 -2.11 -5.72
C ILE A 155 -6.55 -3.11 -6.25
N SER A 156 -6.36 -3.63 -7.47
CA SER A 156 -7.15 -4.73 -8.02
C SER A 156 -6.45 -6.07 -7.85
N ALA A 157 -7.23 -7.13 -7.65
CA ALA A 157 -6.74 -8.47 -7.41
C ALA A 157 -7.38 -9.47 -8.37
N ASP A 158 -6.55 -10.34 -8.95
CA ASP A 158 -6.94 -11.49 -9.75
C ASP A 158 -6.50 -12.78 -9.05
N PRO A 159 -7.38 -13.40 -8.24
CA PRO A 159 -7.05 -14.61 -7.51
C PRO A 159 -6.75 -15.81 -8.41
N ALA A 160 -7.32 -15.85 -9.61
CA ALA A 160 -7.13 -16.98 -10.53
C ALA A 160 -5.71 -17.05 -11.08
N ASN A 161 -5.07 -15.89 -11.26
CA ASN A 161 -3.71 -15.78 -11.79
C ASN A 161 -2.68 -15.37 -10.72
N ASP A 162 -3.07 -15.29 -9.45
CA ASP A 162 -2.21 -14.84 -8.34
C ASP A 162 -1.60 -13.45 -8.58
N LEU A 163 -2.37 -12.53 -9.17
CA LEU A 163 -1.88 -11.19 -9.55
C LEU A 163 -2.59 -10.06 -8.79
N LEU A 164 -1.80 -9.04 -8.47
CA LEU A 164 -2.25 -7.73 -8.00
C LEU A 164 -1.90 -6.70 -9.05
N PHE A 165 -2.79 -5.75 -9.30
CA PHE A 165 -2.53 -4.62 -10.18
C PHE A 165 -2.54 -3.34 -9.35
N ILE A 166 -1.41 -2.66 -9.35
CA ILE A 166 -1.09 -1.56 -8.45
C ILE A 166 -0.77 -0.33 -9.28
N SER A 167 -1.46 0.76 -9.01
CA SER A 167 -1.15 2.08 -9.57
C SER A 167 -0.19 2.80 -8.65
N THR A 168 0.95 3.25 -9.18
CA THR A 168 1.94 4.02 -8.43
C THR A 168 1.88 5.49 -8.77
N SER A 169 2.29 6.33 -7.83
CA SER A 169 2.28 7.78 -7.91
C SER A 169 3.59 8.38 -8.38
N CYS A 170 3.63 9.71 -8.45
CA CYS A 170 4.83 10.49 -8.66
C CYS A 170 5.82 10.29 -7.50
N PRO A 171 7.13 10.22 -7.76
CA PRO A 171 8.13 10.24 -6.69
C PRO A 171 8.39 11.67 -6.25
N SER A 172 8.72 11.83 -4.95
CA SER A 172 9.02 13.17 -4.41
C SER A 172 10.36 13.75 -4.92
N PRO A 173 10.46 15.08 -5.07
CA PRO A 173 9.37 16.07 -5.07
C PRO A 173 8.61 16.05 -6.40
N ASP A 174 7.29 16.27 -6.33
CA ASP A 174 6.40 16.00 -7.45
C ASP A 174 6.63 16.94 -8.64
N TYR A 175 6.94 18.21 -8.38
CA TYR A 175 7.15 19.23 -9.43
C TYR A 175 8.63 19.53 -9.72
N TYR A 176 9.58 18.73 -9.20
CA TYR A 176 11.01 18.93 -9.46
C TYR A 176 11.76 17.61 -9.59
N GLY A 177 12.19 17.28 -10.80
CA GLY A 177 12.90 16.02 -11.12
C GLY A 177 14.41 16.09 -11.03
N GLY A 178 15.03 17.22 -10.66
CA GLY A 178 16.49 17.40 -10.70
C GLY A 178 17.29 16.47 -9.80
N GLU A 179 16.71 16.00 -8.69
CA GLU A 179 17.33 15.07 -7.74
C GLU A 179 17.15 13.58 -8.16
N ARG A 180 16.29 13.29 -9.13
CA ARG A 180 15.91 11.96 -9.57
C ARG A 180 15.85 11.84 -11.09
N LYS A 181 16.91 12.22 -11.78
CA LYS A 181 17.01 12.14 -13.26
C LYS A 181 16.80 10.72 -13.76
N GLY A 182 16.53 10.60 -15.05
CA GLY A 182 16.24 9.33 -15.73
C GLY A 182 14.75 9.02 -15.80
N TYR A 183 14.41 7.82 -16.23
CA TYR A 183 13.01 7.43 -16.48
C TYR A 183 12.19 7.16 -15.21
N ASN A 184 12.84 6.92 -14.05
CA ASN A 184 12.23 6.61 -12.77
C ASN A 184 11.27 5.40 -12.86
N VAL A 185 11.77 4.27 -13.35
CA VAL A 185 10.99 3.04 -13.54
C VAL A 185 10.22 2.66 -12.27
N TYR A 186 8.99 2.21 -12.45
CA TYR A 186 7.95 1.93 -11.47
C TYR A 186 7.24 3.15 -10.87
N ALA A 187 7.74 4.38 -11.03
CA ALA A 187 6.94 5.55 -10.75
C ALA A 187 5.87 5.76 -11.83
N ASN A 188 4.72 6.34 -11.50
CA ASN A 188 3.61 6.63 -12.42
C ASN A 188 3.30 5.45 -13.35
N SER A 189 3.15 4.26 -12.75
CA SER A 189 3.05 2.98 -13.46
C SER A 189 1.86 2.16 -13.00
N ILE A 190 1.34 1.34 -13.89
CA ILE A 190 0.56 0.16 -13.50
C ILE A 190 1.53 -0.99 -13.37
N VAL A 191 1.60 -1.59 -12.18
CA VAL A 191 2.52 -2.68 -11.86
C VAL A 191 1.74 -3.93 -11.50
N ALA A 192 1.98 -5.02 -12.21
CA ALA A 192 1.46 -6.33 -11.85
C ALA A 192 2.46 -7.04 -10.93
N ILE A 193 1.99 -7.45 -9.75
CA ILE A 193 2.80 -8.16 -8.76
C ILE A 193 2.19 -9.53 -8.48
N THR A 194 3.01 -10.57 -8.45
CA THR A 194 2.60 -11.89 -7.98
C THR A 194 2.28 -11.82 -6.50
N ALA A 195 1.02 -12.03 -6.13
CA ALA A 195 0.52 -11.79 -4.77
C ALA A 195 1.18 -12.68 -3.71
N SER A 196 1.45 -13.93 -4.05
CA SER A 196 2.09 -14.89 -3.13
C SER A 196 3.55 -14.55 -2.81
N THR A 197 4.27 -13.85 -3.71
CA THR A 197 5.73 -13.63 -3.60
C THR A 197 6.18 -12.19 -3.51
N GLY A 198 5.34 -11.23 -3.89
CA GLY A 198 5.70 -9.81 -4.00
C GLY A 198 6.61 -9.48 -5.18
N LYS A 199 6.82 -10.41 -6.11
CA LYS A 199 7.67 -10.20 -7.29
C LYS A 199 6.87 -9.49 -8.39
N VAL A 200 7.48 -8.47 -9.00
CA VAL A 200 6.92 -7.81 -10.18
C VAL A 200 6.88 -8.79 -11.35
N ALA A 201 5.70 -9.01 -11.92
CA ALA A 201 5.50 -9.80 -13.12
C ALA A 201 5.72 -8.94 -14.38
N TRP A 202 5.13 -7.75 -14.41
CA TRP A 202 5.32 -6.74 -15.45
C TRP A 202 4.90 -5.35 -14.95
N HIS A 203 5.26 -4.32 -15.71
CA HIS A 203 4.80 -2.96 -15.47
C HIS A 203 4.56 -2.23 -16.80
N PHE A 204 3.73 -1.20 -16.73
CA PHE A 204 3.55 -0.23 -17.80
C PHE A 204 3.63 1.17 -17.20
N GLN A 205 4.66 1.93 -17.57
CA GLN A 205 4.86 3.28 -17.09
C GLN A 205 4.08 4.26 -17.96
N THR A 206 3.18 5.03 -17.37
CA THR A 206 2.34 5.98 -18.08
C THR A 206 3.02 7.31 -18.33
N VAL A 207 3.85 7.75 -17.38
CA VAL A 207 4.63 8.99 -17.47
C VAL A 207 6.07 8.70 -17.05
N HIS A 208 7.03 8.98 -17.96
CA HIS A 208 8.46 8.91 -17.65
C HIS A 208 8.93 10.22 -17.05
N HIS A 209 9.70 10.15 -15.96
CA HIS A 209 10.27 11.33 -15.30
C HIS A 209 9.21 12.41 -15.01
N ASP A 210 8.15 12.01 -14.33
CA ASP A 210 7.03 12.91 -14.04
C ASP A 210 7.48 14.10 -13.17
N ILE A 211 7.07 15.30 -13.57
CA ILE A 211 7.28 16.58 -12.88
C ILE A 211 6.00 17.41 -12.85
N TRP A 212 4.85 16.77 -13.04
CA TRP A 212 3.53 17.40 -13.10
C TRP A 212 2.54 16.81 -12.11
N ASP A 213 2.98 15.82 -11.30
CA ASP A 213 2.12 15.13 -10.34
C ASP A 213 0.99 14.36 -11.04
N TYR A 214 1.35 13.61 -12.09
CA TYR A 214 0.42 12.79 -12.86
C TYR A 214 0.22 11.40 -12.25
N ASP A 215 -0.25 11.40 -11.02
CA ASP A 215 -0.59 10.18 -10.30
C ASP A 215 -1.65 9.35 -11.03
N ILE A 216 -1.50 8.04 -10.99
CA ILE A 216 -2.53 7.13 -11.48
C ILE A 216 -3.56 6.91 -10.37
N ALA A 217 -4.57 7.78 -10.34
CA ALA A 217 -5.61 7.77 -9.31
C ALA A 217 -6.65 6.67 -9.48
N ALA A 218 -6.77 6.12 -10.69
CA ALA A 218 -7.80 5.13 -11.01
C ALA A 218 -7.39 3.73 -10.56
N GLN A 219 -8.35 2.99 -10.00
CA GLN A 219 -8.20 1.56 -9.77
C GLN A 219 -8.11 0.83 -11.12
N PRO A 220 -7.11 -0.05 -11.34
CA PRO A 220 -7.08 -0.89 -12.53
C PRO A 220 -8.34 -1.77 -12.63
N LEU A 221 -8.99 -1.76 -13.78
CA LEU A 221 -10.18 -2.56 -14.02
C LEU A 221 -9.77 -3.90 -14.67
N LEU A 222 -10.33 -5.01 -14.17
CA LEU A 222 -10.11 -6.39 -14.66
C LEU A 222 -11.34 -6.90 -15.38
#